data_2b60090fe500219c60e0c36a6c228b23
#
_entry.id   2b60090fe500219c60e0c36a6c228b23
#
_cell.length_a   1.000
_cell.length_b   1.000
_cell.length_c   1.000
_cell.angle_alpha   90.00
_cell.angle_beta   90.00
_cell.angle_gamma   90.00
#
_symmetry.space_group_name_H-M   'P 1'
#
loop_
_entity.id
_entity.type
_entity.pdbx_description
1 polymer ?
#
loop_
_entity_poly.entity_id
_entity_poly.type
_entity_poly.pdbx_seq_one_letter_code
_entity_poly.pdbx_strand_id
1 'polypeptide(L)'
;MSIALEMTTPLATRVRLPPSLVVAATVVCAVVGAGTLPMRMDALSELPLVLCATGASSGSSLNKVEVVSSHALPDIPGKRVTVVRVTYGPGGFTPPHRHGGTVTAYITKGQIRSQLNNGPVEIFDVGQSFFEPLGTIHQVSANASNTEWAELIAVFVADEGAQLTTLIEP
;
A
#
# COMPACT_ATOMS: atom_id res chain seq x y z
N MET A 1 36.63 21.35 20.89
CA MET A 1 36.68 20.03 21.52
C MET A 1 35.90 19.09 20.59
N SER A 2 36.63 18.44 19.66
CA SER A 2 36.03 17.57 18.63
C SER A 2 35.84 16.19 19.22
N ILE A 3 34.62 15.67 19.20
CA ILE A 3 34.30 14.29 19.55
C ILE A 3 34.25 13.50 18.24
N ALA A 4 35.28 12.71 18.01
CA ALA A 4 35.29 11.74 16.91
C ALA A 4 34.50 10.50 17.35
N LEU A 5 33.44 10.18 16.62
CA LEU A 5 32.63 8.97 16.83
C LEU A 5 33.25 7.85 15.97
N GLU A 6 33.95 6.93 16.59
CA GLU A 6 34.47 5.75 15.91
C GLU A 6 33.31 4.76 15.64
N MET A 7 33.04 4.53 14.38
CA MET A 7 32.12 3.49 13.93
C MET A 7 32.83 2.15 13.86
N THR A 8 32.59 1.27 14.83
CA THR A 8 32.98 -0.13 14.77
C THR A 8 31.98 -0.91 13.92
N THR A 9 32.46 -1.47 12.82
CA THR A 9 31.68 -2.37 11.94
C THR A 9 31.48 -3.72 12.61
N PRO A 10 30.25 -4.28 12.69
CA PRO A 10 30.05 -5.64 13.16
C PRO A 10 30.40 -6.67 12.09
N LEU A 11 31.12 -7.69 12.53
CA LEU A 11 31.55 -8.86 11.76
C LEU A 11 30.31 -9.65 11.25
N ALA A 12 30.18 -9.82 9.94
CA ALA A 12 29.10 -10.57 9.32
C ALA A 12 29.25 -12.08 9.59
N THR A 13 28.39 -12.62 10.43
CA THR A 13 28.27 -14.07 10.66
C THR A 13 27.50 -14.70 9.50
N ARG A 14 28.18 -15.51 8.68
CA ARG A 14 27.56 -16.30 7.59
C ARG A 14 26.80 -17.47 8.19
N VAL A 15 25.47 -17.42 8.13
CA VAL A 15 24.58 -18.55 8.40
C VAL A 15 24.54 -19.44 7.16
N ARG A 16 25.00 -20.69 7.28
CA ARG A 16 24.86 -21.73 6.25
C ARG A 16 23.48 -22.36 6.40
N LEU A 17 22.66 -22.29 5.34
CA LEU A 17 21.38 -23.00 5.24
C LEU A 17 21.65 -24.45 4.74
N PRO A 18 20.93 -25.46 5.27
CA PRO A 18 21.01 -26.84 4.78
C PRO A 18 20.25 -27.04 3.46
N PRO A 19 20.60 -28.06 2.65
CA PRO A 19 19.99 -28.26 1.34
C PRO A 19 18.55 -28.79 1.44
N SER A 20 17.75 -28.29 0.53
CA SER A 20 16.31 -28.49 0.33
C SER A 20 15.90 -29.96 0.20
N LEU A 21 14.87 -30.37 0.95
CA LEU A 21 14.07 -31.57 0.66
C LEU A 21 13.02 -31.22 -0.38
N VAL A 22 13.15 -31.81 -1.58
CA VAL A 22 12.12 -31.77 -2.62
C VAL A 22 11.13 -32.90 -2.32
N VAL A 23 9.88 -32.54 -1.97
CA VAL A 23 8.78 -33.49 -1.87
C VAL A 23 7.98 -33.42 -3.17
N ALA A 24 8.08 -34.47 -3.98
CA ALA A 24 7.27 -34.67 -5.18
C ALA A 24 5.88 -35.18 -4.76
N ALA A 25 4.84 -34.39 -5.01
CA ALA A 25 3.45 -34.83 -4.88
C ALA A 25 2.97 -35.43 -6.22
N THR A 26 2.77 -36.75 -6.25
CA THR A 26 2.15 -37.48 -7.36
C THR A 26 0.62 -37.32 -7.27
N VAL A 27 0.03 -36.74 -8.33
CA VAL A 27 -1.43 -36.67 -8.49
C VAL A 27 -1.88 -37.99 -9.16
N VAL A 28 -2.71 -38.76 -8.45
CA VAL A 28 -3.39 -39.95 -8.98
C VAL A 28 -4.73 -39.50 -9.56
N CYS A 29 -4.87 -39.56 -10.90
CA CYS A 29 -6.18 -39.43 -11.56
C CYS A 29 -6.89 -40.81 -11.54
N ALA A 30 -8.00 -40.87 -10.78
CA ALA A 30 -8.92 -42.01 -10.89
C ALA A 30 -9.99 -41.71 -11.97
N VAL A 31 -10.00 -42.55 -13.01
CA VAL A 31 -11.06 -42.58 -14.03
C VAL A 31 -12.13 -43.55 -13.55
N VAL A 32 -13.35 -43.08 -13.38
CA VAL A 32 -14.52 -43.96 -13.12
C VAL A 32 -15.57 -43.76 -14.21
N GLY A 33 -15.74 -44.77 -14.98
CA GLY A 33 -16.89 -45.45 -15.51
C GLY A 33 -18.07 -44.66 -16.10
N ALA A 34 -18.24 -44.93 -17.41
CA ALA A 34 -19.42 -44.58 -18.18
C ALA A 34 -20.68 -45.27 -17.66
N GLY A 35 -21.71 -44.50 -17.31
CA GLY A 35 -23.07 -44.98 -17.13
C GLY A 35 -24.00 -44.23 -18.09
N THR A 36 -24.51 -44.92 -19.10
CA THR A 36 -25.51 -44.42 -20.04
C THR A 36 -26.89 -44.43 -19.39
N LEU A 37 -27.56 -43.26 -19.29
CA LEU A 37 -28.98 -43.11 -18.99
C LEU A 37 -29.66 -42.29 -20.09
N PRO A 38 -30.90 -42.64 -20.47
CA PRO A 38 -31.56 -42.08 -21.65
C PRO A 38 -32.01 -40.62 -21.44
N MET A 39 -31.75 -39.81 -22.47
CA MET A 39 -32.24 -38.46 -22.58
C MET A 39 -33.80 -38.43 -22.65
N ARG A 40 -34.40 -37.73 -21.73
CA ARG A 40 -35.73 -37.13 -21.91
C ARG A 40 -35.50 -35.67 -22.29
N MET A 41 -35.85 -35.35 -23.53
CA MET A 41 -36.01 -33.97 -23.98
C MET A 41 -37.39 -33.50 -23.53
N ASP A 42 -37.40 -32.52 -22.66
CA ASP A 42 -38.50 -31.54 -22.55
C ASP A 42 -38.14 -30.44 -21.57
N ALA A 43 -38.36 -29.22 -22.01
CA ALA A 43 -38.32 -27.95 -21.29
C ALA A 43 -37.13 -27.03 -21.57
N LEU A 44 -37.28 -26.28 -22.65
CA LEU A 44 -36.73 -24.95 -22.81
C LEU A 44 -37.26 -24.08 -21.65
N SER A 45 -36.49 -23.87 -20.61
CA SER A 45 -36.72 -22.82 -19.62
C SER A 45 -35.45 -22.00 -19.48
N GLU A 46 -35.60 -20.79 -19.85
CA GLU A 46 -34.80 -19.60 -19.73
C GLU A 46 -33.65 -19.68 -18.74
N LEU A 47 -32.40 -19.79 -19.24
CA LEU A 47 -31.23 -19.47 -18.45
C LEU A 47 -31.15 -17.93 -18.30
N PRO A 48 -31.18 -17.38 -17.09
CA PRO A 48 -30.87 -16.00 -16.92
C PRO A 48 -29.42 -15.79 -17.38
N LEU A 49 -29.25 -14.96 -18.39
CA LEU A 49 -27.96 -14.44 -18.80
C LEU A 49 -27.42 -13.65 -17.60
N VAL A 50 -26.64 -14.29 -16.75
CA VAL A 50 -25.83 -13.60 -15.75
C VAL A 50 -24.77 -12.86 -16.56
N LEU A 51 -25.11 -11.65 -16.94
CA LEU A 51 -24.17 -10.67 -17.45
C LEU A 51 -23.17 -10.44 -16.32
N CYS A 52 -22.04 -11.15 -16.36
CA CYS A 52 -20.90 -10.79 -15.55
C CYS A 52 -20.49 -9.37 -15.97
N ALA A 53 -21.09 -8.39 -15.34
CA ALA A 53 -20.54 -7.05 -15.32
C ALA A 53 -19.15 -7.20 -14.69
N THR A 54 -18.14 -7.29 -15.52
CA THR A 54 -16.76 -7.02 -15.13
C THR A 54 -16.71 -5.55 -14.74
N GLY A 55 -17.23 -5.25 -13.54
CA GLY A 55 -16.99 -3.99 -12.89
C GLY A 55 -15.49 -3.89 -12.76
N ALA A 56 -14.89 -2.96 -13.52
CA ALA A 56 -13.54 -2.54 -13.28
C ALA A 56 -13.50 -2.08 -11.81
N SER A 57 -13.05 -2.96 -10.93
CA SER A 57 -12.78 -2.64 -9.53
C SER A 57 -11.67 -1.59 -9.58
N SER A 58 -12.07 -0.33 -9.45
CA SER A 58 -11.14 0.76 -9.22
C SER A 58 -10.22 0.34 -8.07
N GLY A 59 -8.91 0.38 -8.29
CA GLY A 59 -7.86 -0.19 -7.43
C GLY A 59 -7.79 0.31 -5.99
N SER A 60 -8.84 0.95 -5.47
CA SER A 60 -8.93 1.45 -4.09
C SER A 60 -9.21 0.36 -3.04
N SER A 61 -9.67 -0.82 -3.40
CA SER A 61 -10.05 -1.86 -2.43
C SER A 61 -8.87 -2.51 -1.69
N LEU A 62 -7.65 -2.33 -2.16
CA LEU A 62 -6.44 -2.88 -1.54
C LEU A 62 -5.62 -1.82 -0.76
N ASN A 63 -6.09 -0.59 -0.69
CA ASN A 63 -5.41 0.46 0.05
C ASN A 63 -5.89 0.46 1.51
N LYS A 64 -4.98 0.66 2.45
CA LYS A 64 -5.27 0.74 3.87
C LYS A 64 -4.61 1.96 4.48
N VAL A 65 -5.36 2.69 5.31
CA VAL A 65 -4.87 3.82 6.09
C VAL A 65 -5.17 3.56 7.56
N GLU A 66 -4.14 3.59 8.40
CA GLU A 66 -4.23 3.31 9.84
C GLU A 66 -3.56 4.41 10.65
N VAL A 67 -4.26 4.96 11.63
CA VAL A 67 -3.64 5.81 12.63
C VAL A 67 -2.87 4.93 13.62
N VAL A 68 -1.55 5.08 13.64
CA VAL A 68 -0.67 4.33 14.54
C VAL A 68 -0.62 4.98 15.91
N SER A 69 -0.49 6.31 15.96
CA SER A 69 -0.50 7.09 17.19
C SER A 69 -0.87 8.53 16.93
N SER A 70 -1.34 9.23 17.97
CA SER A 70 -1.65 10.66 17.91
C SER A 70 -1.48 11.29 19.28
N HIS A 71 -0.64 12.34 19.36
CA HIS A 71 -0.29 12.99 20.61
C HIS A 71 -0.35 14.51 20.45
N ALA A 72 -0.95 15.21 21.42
CA ALA A 72 -0.79 16.66 21.52
C ALA A 72 0.70 16.99 21.79
N LEU A 73 1.16 18.14 21.30
CA LEU A 73 2.51 18.63 21.53
C LEU A 73 2.49 19.64 22.70
N PRO A 74 2.94 19.24 23.91
CA PRO A 74 2.83 20.12 25.09
C PRO A 74 3.65 21.41 24.99
N ASP A 75 4.74 21.37 24.23
CA ASP A 75 5.65 22.48 23.95
C ASP A 75 5.18 23.37 22.78
N ILE A 76 4.18 22.94 22.02
CA ILE A 76 3.56 23.71 20.93
C ILE A 76 2.04 23.65 21.09
N PRO A 77 1.45 24.48 21.94
CA PRO A 77 0.02 24.45 22.23
C PRO A 77 -0.85 24.53 20.98
N GLY A 78 -1.91 23.74 20.94
CA GLY A 78 -2.83 23.65 19.79
C GLY A 78 -2.31 22.82 18.62
N LYS A 79 -1.12 22.22 18.72
CA LYS A 79 -0.58 21.31 17.72
C LYS A 79 -0.57 19.87 18.20
N ARG A 80 -0.65 18.98 17.22
CA ARG A 80 -0.68 17.53 17.40
C ARG A 80 0.25 16.85 16.39
N VAL A 81 1.00 15.86 16.83
CA VAL A 81 1.68 14.92 15.94
C VAL A 81 0.81 13.67 15.78
N THR A 82 0.59 13.26 14.54
CA THR A 82 -0.16 12.03 14.22
C THR A 82 0.67 11.18 13.26
N VAL A 83 0.87 9.93 13.62
CA VAL A 83 1.58 8.94 12.80
C VAL A 83 0.55 8.03 12.12
N VAL A 84 0.62 7.95 10.81
CA VAL A 84 -0.30 7.18 9.97
C VAL A 84 0.50 6.20 9.12
N ARG A 85 0.07 4.94 9.09
CA ARG A 85 0.53 3.94 8.13
C ARG A 85 -0.38 3.96 6.92
N VAL A 86 0.21 4.07 5.72
CA VAL A 86 -0.49 3.96 4.45
C VAL A 86 0.08 2.77 3.70
N THR A 87 -0.78 1.82 3.37
CA THR A 87 -0.42 0.62 2.59
C THR A 87 -1.17 0.68 1.26
N TYR A 88 -0.43 0.56 0.16
CA TYR A 88 -0.96 0.45 -1.18
C TYR A 88 -0.78 -0.96 -1.73
N GLY A 89 -1.86 -1.56 -2.20
CA GLY A 89 -1.79 -2.76 -3.03
C GLY A 89 -1.15 -2.47 -4.40
N PRO A 90 -0.93 -3.50 -5.22
CA PRO A 90 -0.46 -3.33 -6.59
C PRO A 90 -1.30 -2.35 -7.39
N GLY A 91 -0.65 -1.32 -7.98
CA GLY A 91 -1.32 -0.23 -8.70
C GLY A 91 -2.18 0.69 -7.83
N GLY A 92 -2.12 0.54 -6.49
CA GLY A 92 -2.89 1.34 -5.54
C GLY A 92 -2.45 2.81 -5.51
N PHE A 93 -3.39 3.71 -5.24
CA PHE A 93 -3.11 5.15 -5.15
C PHE A 93 -4.14 5.86 -4.26
N THR A 94 -3.79 7.06 -3.81
CA THR A 94 -4.71 8.03 -3.24
C THR A 94 -4.99 9.12 -4.30
N PRO A 95 -6.26 9.48 -4.55
CA PRO A 95 -6.60 10.61 -5.44
C PRO A 95 -5.91 11.90 -5.01
N PRO A 96 -5.82 12.92 -5.89
CA PRO A 96 -5.28 14.23 -5.54
C PRO A 96 -5.91 14.77 -4.26
N HIS A 97 -5.06 15.26 -3.34
CA HIS A 97 -5.51 15.68 -2.03
C HIS A 97 -4.59 16.75 -1.40
N ARG A 98 -5.05 17.33 -0.30
CA ARG A 98 -4.27 18.24 0.55
C ARG A 98 -4.25 17.73 1.98
N HIS A 99 -3.22 18.09 2.72
CA HIS A 99 -3.12 17.82 4.13
C HIS A 99 -3.40 19.08 4.98
N GLY A 100 -4.07 18.86 6.14
CA GLY A 100 -4.36 19.93 7.12
C GLY A 100 -3.19 20.30 8.01
N GLY A 101 -1.99 19.84 7.69
CA GLY A 101 -0.73 20.12 8.38
C GLY A 101 0.44 19.83 7.46
N THR A 102 1.66 19.92 7.99
CA THR A 102 2.86 19.45 7.31
C THR A 102 2.98 17.93 7.46
N VAL A 103 3.56 17.26 6.45
CA VAL A 103 3.76 15.80 6.47
C VAL A 103 5.20 15.48 6.13
N THR A 104 5.77 14.54 6.87
CA THR A 104 6.97 13.81 6.46
C THR A 104 6.57 12.37 6.20
N ALA A 105 6.75 11.91 4.97
CA ALA A 105 6.52 10.52 4.59
C ALA A 105 7.84 9.76 4.53
N TYR A 106 7.88 8.55 5.12
CA TYR A 106 9.03 7.65 5.12
C TYR A 106 8.62 6.29 4.55
N ILE A 107 9.33 5.81 3.56
CA ILE A 107 8.99 4.58 2.85
C ILE A 107 9.54 3.36 3.61
N THR A 108 8.65 2.43 3.97
CA THR A 108 8.97 1.22 4.73
C THR A 108 8.94 -0.05 3.89
N LYS A 109 8.22 -0.02 2.73
CA LYS A 109 8.12 -1.17 1.82
C LYS A 109 7.88 -0.72 0.39
N GLY A 110 8.47 -1.43 -0.57
CA GLY A 110 8.26 -1.20 -2.01
C GLY A 110 8.78 0.17 -2.47
N GLN A 111 8.06 0.77 -3.41
CA GLN A 111 8.38 2.09 -3.97
C GLN A 111 7.13 2.95 -4.04
N ILE A 112 7.25 4.21 -3.65
CA ILE A 112 6.18 5.20 -3.74
C ILE A 112 6.49 6.20 -4.83
N ARG A 113 5.52 6.42 -5.71
CA ARG A 113 5.53 7.49 -6.71
C ARG A 113 4.77 8.69 -6.15
N SER A 114 5.43 9.83 -6.05
CA SER A 114 4.87 11.07 -5.50
C SER A 114 5.05 12.24 -6.45
N GLN A 115 4.07 13.15 -6.48
CA GLN A 115 4.16 14.44 -7.14
C GLN A 115 3.48 15.50 -6.29
N LEU A 116 4.22 16.54 -5.94
CA LEU A 116 3.72 17.67 -5.17
C LEU A 116 3.48 18.88 -6.08
N ASN A 117 2.29 19.47 -6.03
CA ASN A 117 1.86 20.56 -6.90
C ASN A 117 2.11 20.22 -8.40
N ASN A 118 2.73 21.15 -9.14
CA ASN A 118 3.14 20.96 -10.54
C ASN A 118 4.63 20.58 -10.66
N GLY A 119 5.22 20.06 -9.59
CA GLY A 119 6.61 19.58 -9.60
C GLY A 119 6.79 18.29 -10.40
N PRO A 120 8.02 17.75 -10.45
CA PRO A 120 8.28 16.48 -11.09
C PRO A 120 7.59 15.33 -10.35
N VAL A 121 7.32 14.24 -11.06
CA VAL A 121 6.98 12.96 -10.46
C VAL A 121 8.28 12.31 -10.01
N GLU A 122 8.37 11.96 -8.74
CA GLU A 122 9.53 11.33 -8.12
C GLU A 122 9.18 9.94 -7.61
N ILE A 123 10.16 9.04 -7.57
CA ILE A 123 10.02 7.70 -7.01
C ILE A 123 10.92 7.62 -5.78
N PHE A 124 10.36 7.17 -4.67
CA PHE A 124 11.03 7.01 -3.39
C PHE A 124 11.13 5.54 -3.02
N ASP A 125 12.36 5.09 -2.75
CA ASP A 125 12.68 3.74 -2.30
C ASP A 125 12.55 3.59 -0.79
N VAL A 126 12.57 2.34 -0.32
CA VAL A 126 12.65 2.02 1.12
C VAL A 126 13.84 2.75 1.76
N GLY A 127 13.59 3.40 2.89
CA GLY A 127 14.58 4.20 3.62
C GLY A 127 14.65 5.65 3.18
N GLN A 128 13.99 6.04 2.10
CA GLN A 128 13.87 7.44 1.67
C GLN A 128 12.65 8.12 2.28
N SER A 129 12.65 9.44 2.23
CA SER A 129 11.53 10.26 2.72
C SER A 129 11.33 11.47 1.83
N PHE A 130 10.09 12.01 1.86
CA PHE A 130 9.77 13.30 1.27
C PHE A 130 8.95 14.14 2.25
N PHE A 131 8.93 15.45 2.02
CA PHE A 131 8.27 16.42 2.87
C PHE A 131 7.20 17.18 2.11
N GLU A 132 6.02 17.31 2.71
CA GLU A 132 4.87 18.03 2.18
C GLU A 132 4.58 19.25 3.06
N PRO A 133 4.92 20.47 2.63
CA PRO A 133 4.53 21.68 3.34
C PRO A 133 3.00 21.84 3.43
N LEU A 134 2.53 22.51 4.47
CA LEU A 134 1.11 22.86 4.59
C LEU A 134 0.61 23.58 3.32
N GLY A 135 -0.55 23.16 2.84
CA GLY A 135 -1.19 23.74 1.64
C GLY A 135 -0.72 23.15 0.31
N THR A 136 0.28 22.27 0.31
CA THR A 136 0.70 21.54 -0.87
C THR A 136 -0.42 20.63 -1.38
N ILE A 137 -0.57 20.54 -2.70
CA ILE A 137 -1.41 19.54 -3.36
C ILE A 137 -0.54 18.32 -3.63
N HIS A 138 -0.91 17.17 -3.06
CA HIS A 138 -0.32 15.88 -3.42
C HIS A 138 -1.05 15.35 -4.64
N GLN A 139 -0.51 15.66 -5.84
CA GLN A 139 -1.14 15.33 -7.12
C GLN A 139 -1.06 13.83 -7.43
N VAL A 140 0.06 13.21 -7.06
CA VAL A 140 0.29 11.78 -7.24
C VAL A 140 0.79 11.20 -5.93
N SER A 141 0.06 10.25 -5.37
CA SER A 141 0.43 9.43 -4.23
C SER A 141 0.09 7.99 -4.56
N ALA A 142 1.06 7.20 -5.02
CA ALA A 142 0.78 5.90 -5.61
C ALA A 142 1.90 4.89 -5.37
N ASN A 143 1.53 3.61 -5.35
CA ASN A 143 2.48 2.52 -5.51
C ASN A 143 3.10 2.58 -6.92
N ALA A 144 4.42 2.54 -7.02
CA ALA A 144 5.12 2.51 -8.30
C ALA A 144 5.01 1.16 -9.01
N SER A 145 4.63 0.08 -8.28
CA SER A 145 4.51 -1.29 -8.79
C SER A 145 3.06 -1.69 -9.01
N ASN A 146 2.82 -2.45 -10.09
CA ASN A 146 1.53 -3.10 -10.38
C ASN A 146 1.46 -4.56 -9.87
N THR A 147 2.52 -5.06 -9.24
CA THR A 147 2.61 -6.44 -8.78
C THR A 147 2.96 -6.57 -7.31
N GLU A 148 3.69 -5.61 -6.75
CA GLU A 148 4.18 -5.62 -5.38
C GLU A 148 3.43 -4.61 -4.50
N TRP A 149 3.40 -4.87 -3.20
CA TRP A 149 2.86 -3.95 -2.20
C TRP A 149 3.85 -2.85 -1.85
N ALA A 150 3.35 -1.65 -1.58
CA ALA A 150 4.14 -0.56 -1.05
C ALA A 150 3.54 -0.03 0.27
N GLU A 151 4.39 0.52 1.15
CA GLU A 151 3.99 1.08 2.43
C GLU A 151 4.85 2.30 2.77
N LEU A 152 4.21 3.30 3.35
CA LEU A 152 4.87 4.44 3.95
C LEU A 152 4.31 4.73 5.35
N ILE A 153 5.10 5.41 6.16
CA ILE A 153 4.68 6.04 7.40
C ILE A 153 4.64 7.55 7.15
N ALA A 154 3.46 8.14 7.30
CA ALA A 154 3.25 9.58 7.22
C ALA A 154 3.16 10.17 8.64
N VAL A 155 4.03 11.12 8.94
CA VAL A 155 4.05 11.85 10.21
C VAL A 155 3.50 13.27 9.97
N PHE A 156 2.33 13.51 10.51
CA PHE A 156 1.63 14.80 10.43
C PHE A 156 1.95 15.68 11.63
N VAL A 157 2.19 16.97 11.40
CA VAL A 157 2.11 18.01 12.42
C VAL A 157 1.03 18.99 11.99
N ALA A 158 -0.10 18.98 12.70
CA ALA A 158 -1.31 19.72 12.35
C ALA A 158 -1.93 20.38 13.56
N ASP A 159 -2.88 21.30 13.35
CA ASP A 159 -3.70 21.84 14.43
C ASP A 159 -4.56 20.73 15.07
N GLU A 160 -4.86 20.86 16.35
CA GLU A 160 -5.78 19.96 17.02
C GLU A 160 -7.17 20.06 16.36
N GLY A 161 -7.75 18.89 16.03
CA GLY A 161 -9.03 18.82 15.33
C GLY A 161 -8.97 19.07 13.82
N ALA A 162 -7.79 19.35 13.25
CA ALA A 162 -7.65 19.50 11.80
C ALA A 162 -7.99 18.19 11.06
N GLN A 163 -8.70 18.32 9.94
CA GLN A 163 -8.87 17.22 9.01
C GLN A 163 -7.52 16.93 8.32
N LEU A 164 -6.94 15.76 8.58
CA LEU A 164 -5.58 15.42 8.11
C LEU A 164 -5.47 15.31 6.60
N THR A 165 -6.55 14.89 5.91
CA THR A 165 -6.54 14.72 4.45
C THR A 165 -7.88 15.15 3.87
N THR A 166 -7.85 16.01 2.85
CA THR A 166 -9.02 16.47 2.10
C THR A 166 -8.79 16.15 0.62
N LEU A 167 -9.66 15.33 0.03
CA LEU A 167 -9.61 15.05 -1.41
C LEU A 167 -9.95 16.31 -2.21
N ILE A 168 -9.31 16.44 -3.37
CA ILE A 168 -9.59 17.51 -4.33
C ILE A 168 -10.51 16.93 -5.39
N GLU A 169 -11.70 17.49 -5.51
CA GLU A 169 -12.60 17.13 -6.59
C GLU A 169 -12.04 17.65 -7.94
N PRO A 170 -12.19 16.86 -9.01
CA PRO A 170 -11.71 17.22 -10.34
C PRO A 170 -12.44 18.43 -10.95
#